data_fb496d2ed4fafafd147e147188290ae9
#
_entry.id   fb496d2ed4fafafd147e147188290ae9
#
_cell.length_a   1.000
_cell.length_b   1.000
_cell.length_c   1.000
_cell.angle_alpha   90.00
_cell.angle_beta   90.00
_cell.angle_gamma   90.00
#
_symmetry.space_group_name_H-M   'P 1'
#
loop_
_entity.id
_entity.type
_entity.pdbx_description
1 polymer ?
#
loop_
_entity_poly.entity_id
_entity_poly.type
_entity_poly.pdbx_seq_one_letter_code
_entity_poly.pdbx_strand_id
1 'polypeptide(L)'
;MKIAIACDHGALSLKDKLVSHLEGQGHTVKDFGTYTAASCDYPDFVGPAAKAVAAGEFEKGIVLCTTGIGVSIAANKIKGIRCALLSDLMSARLTREHNDTNMMAMGAGVVGEMLALQIADTWLGTEFSQDERHQRRIAKLMSLENE
;
A
#
# COMPACT_ATOMS: atom_id res chain seq x y z
N MET A 1 11.52 8.19 -3.54
CA MET A 1 10.49 7.49 -4.34
C MET A 1 9.26 8.35 -4.51
N LYS A 2 8.50 8.12 -5.58
CA LYS A 2 7.15 8.69 -5.76
C LYS A 2 6.12 7.69 -5.21
N ILE A 3 5.35 8.13 -4.22
CA ILE A 3 4.41 7.28 -3.47
C ILE A 3 2.99 7.83 -3.60
N ALA A 4 2.04 6.98 -3.98
CA ALA A 4 0.62 7.28 -3.93
C ALA A 4 0.06 6.84 -2.57
N ILE A 5 -0.74 7.69 -1.92
CA ILE A 5 -1.42 7.34 -0.68
C ILE A 5 -2.90 7.67 -0.77
N ALA A 6 -3.75 6.80 -0.22
CA ALA A 6 -5.18 7.02 -0.14
C ALA A 6 -5.74 6.40 1.15
N CYS A 7 -6.84 6.95 1.64
CA CYS A 7 -7.57 6.37 2.77
C CYS A 7 -9.06 6.64 2.65
N ASP A 8 -9.86 5.97 3.49
CA ASP A 8 -11.22 6.39 3.77
C ASP A 8 -11.29 7.25 5.04
N HIS A 9 -12.50 7.62 5.45
CA HIS A 9 -12.75 8.45 6.63
C HIS A 9 -12.27 7.83 7.95
N GLY A 10 -12.05 6.52 8.00
CA GLY A 10 -11.59 5.83 9.21
C GLY A 10 -10.08 5.92 9.46
N ALA A 11 -9.30 6.44 8.52
CA ALA A 11 -7.83 6.46 8.62
C ALA A 11 -7.21 7.82 8.26
N LEU A 12 -7.99 8.90 8.33
CA LEU A 12 -7.53 10.23 7.93
C LEU A 12 -6.30 10.70 8.73
N SER A 13 -6.32 10.57 10.05
CA SER A 13 -5.22 10.99 10.91
C SER A 13 -3.94 10.18 10.64
N LEU A 14 -4.06 8.87 10.47
CA LEU A 14 -2.90 8.03 10.15
C LEU A 14 -2.31 8.39 8.79
N LYS A 15 -3.15 8.66 7.78
CA LYS A 15 -2.69 9.10 6.47
C LYS A 15 -1.87 10.39 6.58
N ASP A 16 -2.37 11.39 7.28
CA ASP A 16 -1.69 12.67 7.43
C ASP A 16 -0.32 12.52 8.10
N LYS A 17 -0.22 11.65 9.10
CA LYS A 17 1.05 11.35 9.77
C LYS A 17 2.02 10.61 8.87
N LEU A 18 1.54 9.65 8.07
CA LEU A 18 2.38 8.95 7.10
C LEU A 18 2.89 9.90 6.01
N VAL A 19 2.03 10.78 5.49
CA VAL A 19 2.45 11.79 4.49
C VAL A 19 3.59 12.63 5.05
N SER A 20 3.42 13.22 6.24
CA SER A 20 4.46 14.04 6.88
C SER A 20 5.76 13.26 7.11
N HIS A 21 5.64 12.02 7.59
CA HIS A 21 6.79 11.16 7.85
C HIS A 21 7.58 10.84 6.56
N LEU A 22 6.88 10.44 5.51
CA LEU A 22 7.49 10.07 4.24
C LEU A 22 8.10 11.28 3.51
N GLU A 23 7.42 12.41 3.52
CA GLU A 23 7.98 13.66 2.95
C GLU A 23 9.20 14.11 3.72
N GLY A 24 9.21 13.98 5.05
CA GLY A 24 10.37 14.25 5.90
C GLY A 24 11.58 13.37 5.58
N GLN A 25 11.37 12.21 4.99
CA GLN A 25 12.42 11.30 4.53
C GLN A 25 12.85 11.55 3.07
N GLY A 26 12.31 12.56 2.42
CA GLY A 26 12.64 12.93 1.05
C GLY A 26 11.83 12.25 -0.04
N HIS A 27 10.77 11.52 0.31
CA HIS A 27 9.84 10.96 -0.68
C HIS A 27 8.90 12.05 -1.24
N THR A 28 8.45 11.86 -2.47
CA THR A 28 7.38 12.66 -3.06
C THR A 28 6.07 11.89 -2.89
N VAL A 29 5.15 12.43 -2.11
CA VAL A 29 3.88 11.76 -1.79
C VAL A 29 2.72 12.49 -2.46
N LYS A 30 1.88 11.75 -3.20
CA LYS A 30 0.60 12.26 -3.69
C LYS A 30 -0.53 11.66 -2.88
N ASP A 31 -1.31 12.52 -2.25
CA ASP A 31 -2.53 12.19 -1.52
C ASP A 31 -3.73 12.16 -2.48
N PHE A 32 -4.32 10.97 -2.63
CA PHE A 32 -5.52 10.74 -3.46
C PHE A 32 -6.83 10.88 -2.68
N GLY A 33 -6.77 11.21 -1.39
CA GLY A 33 -7.95 11.36 -0.54
C GLY A 33 -8.25 10.06 0.26
N THR A 34 -9.32 10.08 1.07
CA THR A 34 -10.21 11.22 1.27
C THR A 34 -9.54 12.34 2.07
N TYR A 35 -10.16 13.52 2.10
CA TYR A 35 -9.62 14.70 2.78
C TYR A 35 -10.48 15.15 3.96
N THR A 36 -11.62 14.51 4.18
CA THR A 36 -12.57 14.84 5.25
C THR A 36 -12.96 13.61 6.04
N ALA A 37 -13.46 13.82 7.27
CA ALA A 37 -13.97 12.77 8.13
C ALA A 37 -15.38 12.29 7.78
N ALA A 38 -16.01 12.88 6.76
CA ALA A 38 -17.34 12.46 6.31
C ALA A 38 -17.27 11.04 5.73
N SER A 39 -18.29 10.23 6.03
CA SER A 39 -18.40 8.87 5.50
C SER A 39 -18.26 8.84 3.98
N CYS A 40 -17.44 7.96 3.47
CA CYS A 40 -17.17 7.82 2.05
C CYS A 40 -16.97 6.36 1.67
N ASP A 41 -16.97 6.09 0.37
CA ASP A 41 -16.73 4.77 -0.18
C ASP A 41 -15.25 4.63 -0.55
N TYR A 42 -14.53 3.76 0.16
CA TYR A 42 -13.07 3.62 0.00
C TYR A 42 -12.63 3.26 -1.44
N PRO A 43 -13.38 2.50 -2.26
CA PRO A 43 -12.96 2.21 -3.63
C PRO A 43 -12.77 3.46 -4.51
N ASP A 44 -13.52 4.54 -4.23
CA ASP A 44 -13.46 5.79 -4.98
C ASP A 44 -12.08 6.49 -4.85
N PHE A 45 -11.37 6.24 -3.75
CA PHE A 45 -10.05 6.81 -3.48
C PHE A 45 -8.92 5.80 -3.77
N VAL A 46 -9.12 4.55 -3.40
CA VAL A 46 -8.15 3.48 -3.63
C VAL A 46 -8.00 3.16 -5.11
N GLY A 47 -9.10 3.13 -5.87
CA GLY A 47 -9.08 2.82 -7.29
C GLY A 47 -8.16 3.72 -8.10
N PRO A 48 -8.30 5.06 -8.03
CA PRO A 48 -7.39 5.99 -8.71
C PRO A 48 -5.93 5.84 -8.29
N ALA A 49 -5.66 5.71 -6.98
CA ALA A 49 -4.30 5.52 -6.48
C ALA A 49 -3.66 4.23 -7.02
N ALA A 50 -4.38 3.12 -6.97
CA ALA A 50 -3.91 1.83 -7.47
C ALA A 50 -3.68 1.84 -8.99
N LYS A 51 -4.56 2.48 -9.76
CA LYS A 51 -4.38 2.64 -11.21
C LYS A 51 -3.12 3.44 -11.54
N ALA A 52 -2.84 4.51 -10.80
CA ALA A 52 -1.64 5.33 -10.99
C ALA A 52 -0.36 4.53 -10.69
N VAL A 53 -0.37 3.67 -9.66
CA VAL A 53 0.75 2.76 -9.38
C VAL A 53 0.89 1.71 -10.49
N ALA A 54 -0.22 1.10 -10.92
CA ALA A 54 -0.20 0.10 -12.00
C ALA A 54 0.31 0.68 -13.33
N ALA A 55 0.02 1.96 -13.60
CA ALA A 55 0.51 2.68 -14.77
C ALA A 55 1.98 3.10 -14.69
N GLY A 56 2.64 2.91 -13.53
CA GLY A 56 4.03 3.31 -13.32
C GLY A 56 4.23 4.80 -13.05
N GLU A 57 3.16 5.55 -12.80
CA GLU A 57 3.25 6.96 -12.41
C GLU A 57 3.82 7.13 -11.00
N PHE A 58 3.61 6.13 -10.15
CA PHE A 58 4.14 6.02 -8.80
C PHE A 58 4.82 4.67 -8.60
N GLU A 59 5.94 4.68 -7.87
CA GLU A 59 6.71 3.45 -7.62
C GLU A 59 6.04 2.55 -6.59
N LYS A 60 5.35 3.12 -5.62
CA LYS A 60 4.68 2.43 -4.52
C LYS A 60 3.35 3.09 -4.18
N GLY A 61 2.46 2.31 -3.55
CA GLY A 61 1.19 2.82 -3.04
C GLY A 61 0.91 2.35 -1.62
N ILE A 62 0.26 3.20 -0.83
CA ILE A 62 -0.18 2.92 0.54
C ILE A 62 -1.65 3.24 0.64
N VAL A 63 -2.46 2.29 1.12
CA VAL A 63 -3.90 2.46 1.28
C VAL A 63 -4.35 2.10 2.69
N LEU A 64 -5.24 2.90 3.25
CA LEU A 64 -5.61 2.84 4.65
C LEU A 64 -7.12 2.91 4.85
N CYS A 65 -7.63 2.14 5.79
CA CYS A 65 -8.98 2.28 6.34
C CYS A 65 -8.97 1.82 7.80
N THR A 66 -10.10 1.60 8.41
CA THR A 66 -10.15 1.16 9.82
C THR A 66 -9.47 -0.19 10.04
N THR A 67 -9.67 -1.15 9.13
CA THR A 67 -9.11 -2.52 9.23
C THR A 67 -7.98 -2.78 8.25
N GLY A 68 -7.87 -1.99 7.18
CA GLY A 68 -7.00 -2.26 6.04
C GLY A 68 -7.53 -3.32 5.06
N ILE A 69 -8.58 -4.05 5.43
CA ILE A 69 -9.07 -5.19 4.66
C ILE A 69 -9.72 -4.74 3.35
N GLY A 70 -10.73 -3.87 3.43
CA GLY A 70 -11.47 -3.42 2.23
C GLY A 70 -10.57 -2.73 1.22
N VAL A 71 -9.66 -1.87 1.68
CA VAL A 71 -8.73 -1.15 0.80
C VAL A 71 -7.71 -2.11 0.16
N SER A 72 -7.29 -3.16 0.85
CA SER A 72 -6.40 -4.18 0.27
C SER A 72 -7.10 -4.98 -0.83
N ILE A 73 -8.36 -5.36 -0.61
CA ILE A 73 -9.18 -6.07 -1.61
C ILE A 73 -9.38 -5.17 -2.84
N ALA A 74 -9.77 -3.91 -2.62
CA ALA A 74 -10.00 -2.96 -3.71
C ALA A 74 -8.74 -2.74 -4.57
N ALA A 75 -7.58 -2.52 -3.93
CA ALA A 75 -6.31 -2.36 -4.64
C ALA A 75 -5.98 -3.59 -5.49
N ASN A 76 -6.16 -4.80 -4.95
CA ASN A 76 -5.87 -6.05 -5.65
C ASN A 76 -6.85 -6.38 -6.78
N LYS A 77 -7.96 -5.63 -6.95
CA LYS A 77 -8.82 -5.73 -8.13
C LYS A 77 -8.24 -5.05 -9.37
N ILE A 78 -7.22 -4.21 -9.19
CA ILE A 78 -6.58 -3.49 -10.30
C ILE A 78 -5.46 -4.35 -10.86
N LYS A 79 -5.49 -4.63 -12.18
CA LYS A 79 -4.45 -5.39 -12.85
C LYS A 79 -3.07 -4.74 -12.64
N GLY A 80 -2.07 -5.56 -12.34
CA GLY A 80 -0.71 -5.11 -12.06
C GLY A 80 -0.44 -4.78 -10.60
N ILE A 81 -1.45 -4.83 -9.74
CA ILE A 81 -1.28 -4.55 -8.30
C ILE A 81 -1.10 -5.84 -7.50
N ARG A 82 -0.10 -5.82 -6.64
CA ARG A 82 0.10 -6.76 -5.55
C ARG A 82 0.14 -5.97 -4.26
N CYS A 83 -0.99 -5.95 -3.56
CA CYS A 83 -1.17 -5.21 -2.31
C CYS A 83 -1.18 -6.16 -1.13
N ALA A 84 -0.29 -5.94 -0.17
CA ALA A 84 -0.24 -6.72 1.07
C ALA A 84 -0.93 -5.97 2.22
N LEU A 85 -1.83 -6.65 2.92
CA LEU A 85 -2.38 -6.18 4.19
C LEU A 85 -1.35 -6.47 5.30
N LEU A 86 -0.85 -5.42 5.94
CA LEU A 86 0.26 -5.50 6.89
C LEU A 86 -0.14 -5.02 8.28
N SER A 87 0.32 -5.75 9.30
CA SER A 87 0.15 -5.39 10.71
C SER A 87 1.39 -5.69 11.56
N ASP A 88 2.49 -6.12 10.93
CA ASP A 88 3.73 -6.46 11.60
C ASP A 88 4.95 -6.23 10.70
N LEU A 89 6.13 -6.15 11.32
CA LEU A 89 7.38 -5.86 10.62
C LEU A 89 7.91 -7.06 9.81
N MET A 90 7.67 -8.27 10.28
CA MET A 90 8.12 -9.46 9.57
C MET A 90 7.40 -9.60 8.23
N SER A 91 6.07 -9.48 8.23
CA SER A 91 5.27 -9.53 7.01
C SER A 91 5.61 -8.37 6.06
N ALA A 92 5.88 -7.16 6.60
CA ALA A 92 6.29 -6.01 5.80
C ALA A 92 7.59 -6.29 5.02
N ARG A 93 8.58 -6.90 5.67
CA ARG A 93 9.84 -7.29 5.05
C ARG A 93 9.64 -8.44 4.05
N LEU A 94 9.00 -9.52 4.50
CA LEU A 94 8.89 -10.73 3.68
C LEU A 94 8.01 -10.54 2.44
N THR A 95 6.97 -9.72 2.49
CA THR A 95 6.15 -9.46 1.30
C THR A 95 6.93 -8.71 0.21
N ARG A 96 7.90 -7.88 0.60
CA ARG A 96 8.81 -7.28 -0.37
C ARG A 96 9.79 -8.32 -0.94
N GLU A 97 10.46 -9.06 -0.07
CA GLU A 97 11.44 -10.07 -0.48
C GLU A 97 10.83 -11.19 -1.34
N HIS A 98 9.59 -11.60 -1.06
CA HIS A 98 8.97 -12.77 -1.67
C HIS A 98 7.93 -12.44 -2.75
N ASN A 99 7.13 -11.39 -2.56
CA ASN A 99 5.99 -11.07 -3.41
C ASN A 99 6.21 -9.82 -4.27
N ASP A 100 7.29 -9.09 -4.03
CA ASP A 100 7.58 -7.82 -4.69
C ASP A 100 6.34 -6.91 -4.74
N THR A 101 5.66 -6.76 -3.60
CA THR A 101 4.43 -5.97 -3.52
C THR A 101 4.69 -4.51 -3.87
N ASN A 102 3.86 -3.96 -4.74
CA ASN A 102 3.93 -2.56 -5.14
C ASN A 102 2.95 -1.67 -4.36
N MET A 103 2.03 -2.28 -3.62
CA MET A 103 1.14 -1.58 -2.68
C MET A 103 1.09 -2.30 -1.34
N MET A 104 0.80 -1.55 -0.29
CA MET A 104 0.47 -2.09 1.02
C MET A 104 -0.78 -1.43 1.59
N ALA A 105 -1.45 -2.15 2.47
CA ALA A 105 -2.61 -1.68 3.21
C ALA A 105 -2.40 -1.83 4.70
N MET A 106 -2.92 -0.90 5.48
CA MET A 106 -2.95 -1.00 6.95
C MET A 106 -4.29 -0.53 7.50
N GLY A 107 -4.63 -1.03 8.68
CA GLY A 107 -5.82 -0.62 9.42
C GLY A 107 -5.47 0.34 10.55
N ALA A 108 -6.00 1.56 10.51
CA ALA A 108 -5.78 2.57 11.54
C ALA A 108 -6.36 2.15 12.91
N GLY A 109 -7.37 1.28 12.90
CA GLY A 109 -7.95 0.69 14.11
C GLY A 109 -7.23 -0.57 14.61
N VAL A 110 -6.27 -1.09 13.82
CA VAL A 110 -5.54 -2.33 14.11
C VAL A 110 -4.10 -2.04 14.50
N VAL A 111 -3.45 -1.10 13.80
CA VAL A 111 -2.04 -0.78 13.98
C VAL A 111 -1.91 0.57 14.65
N GLY A 112 -1.15 0.64 15.75
CA GLY A 112 -0.81 1.92 16.38
C GLY A 112 0.11 2.74 15.49
N GLU A 113 0.11 4.06 15.69
CA GLU A 113 0.84 5.01 14.84
C GLU A 113 2.33 4.68 14.71
N MET A 114 3.03 4.47 15.83
CA MET A 114 4.47 4.16 15.81
C MET A 114 4.76 2.91 14.98
N LEU A 115 3.98 1.85 15.17
CA LEU A 115 4.16 0.62 14.41
C LEU A 115 3.82 0.82 12.92
N ALA A 116 2.80 1.62 12.60
CA ALA A 116 2.45 1.93 11.22
C ALA A 116 3.60 2.63 10.47
N LEU A 117 4.27 3.59 11.12
CA LEU A 117 5.43 4.26 10.54
C LEU A 117 6.59 3.28 10.32
N GLN A 118 6.86 2.41 11.29
CA GLN A 118 7.89 1.38 11.16
C GLN A 118 7.59 0.35 10.07
N ILE A 119 6.32 -0.05 9.93
CA ILE A 119 5.87 -0.94 8.85
C ILE A 119 6.13 -0.28 7.49
N ALA A 120 5.76 0.99 7.34
CA ALA A 120 6.00 1.73 6.10
C ALA A 120 7.48 1.82 5.79
N ASP A 121 8.32 2.17 6.76
CA ASP A 121 9.77 2.27 6.59
C ASP A 121 10.39 0.93 6.21
N THR A 122 10.01 -0.15 6.89
CA THR A 122 10.48 -1.50 6.60
C THR A 122 10.08 -1.94 5.21
N TRP A 123 8.82 -1.72 4.84
CA TRP A 123 8.32 -2.10 3.52
C TRP A 123 8.99 -1.31 2.40
N LEU A 124 9.13 0.01 2.53
CA LEU A 124 9.77 0.85 1.53
C LEU A 124 11.28 0.61 1.43
N GLY A 125 11.92 0.26 2.56
CA GLY A 125 13.37 0.03 2.63
C GLY A 125 13.81 -1.38 2.25
N THR A 126 12.89 -2.30 1.99
CA THR A 126 13.21 -3.69 1.65
C THR A 126 13.08 -3.92 0.14
N GLU A 127 14.14 -4.44 -0.47
CA GLU A 127 14.13 -4.77 -1.89
C GLU A 127 13.63 -6.20 -2.14
N PHE A 128 13.25 -6.47 -3.39
CA PHE A 128 12.90 -7.80 -3.82
C PHE A 128 14.14 -8.71 -3.82
N SER A 129 13.98 -9.96 -3.38
CA SER A 129 15.10 -10.91 -3.24
C SER A 129 15.75 -11.30 -4.56
N GLN A 130 15.07 -11.16 -5.70
CA GLN A 130 15.50 -11.65 -7.02
C GLN A 130 15.67 -13.16 -7.12
N ASP A 131 15.24 -13.90 -6.08
CA ASP A 131 15.29 -15.36 -6.07
C ASP A 131 14.40 -15.94 -7.18
N GLU A 132 14.92 -16.87 -7.97
CA GLU A 132 14.21 -17.47 -9.11
C GLU A 132 12.85 -18.09 -8.73
N ARG A 133 12.78 -18.75 -7.58
CA ARG A 133 11.52 -19.33 -7.09
C ARG A 133 10.45 -18.25 -6.82
N HIS A 134 10.87 -17.07 -6.32
CA HIS A 134 9.95 -15.94 -6.08
C HIS A 134 9.51 -15.31 -7.39
N GLN A 135 10.44 -15.10 -8.34
CA GLN A 135 10.12 -14.59 -9.67
C GLN A 135 9.10 -15.50 -10.37
N ARG A 136 9.32 -16.81 -10.35
CA ARG A 136 8.42 -17.81 -10.94
C ARG A 136 7.02 -17.78 -10.30
N ARG A 137 6.95 -17.70 -8.97
CA ARG A 137 5.67 -17.63 -8.25
C ARG A 137 4.92 -16.35 -8.55
N ILE A 138 5.60 -15.21 -8.61
CA ILE A 138 5.00 -13.92 -8.99
C ILE A 138 4.47 -13.98 -10.42
N ALA A 139 5.23 -14.53 -11.36
CA ALA A 139 4.77 -14.67 -12.74
C ALA A 139 3.49 -15.50 -12.83
N LYS A 140 3.40 -16.61 -12.10
CA LYS A 140 2.17 -17.42 -12.02
C LYS A 140 1.01 -16.68 -11.36
N LEU A 141 1.28 -15.94 -10.28
CA LEU A 141 0.28 -15.10 -9.62
C LEU A 141 -0.29 -14.06 -10.59
N MET A 142 0.58 -13.37 -11.31
CA MET A 142 0.16 -12.32 -12.25
C MET A 142 -0.59 -12.89 -13.46
N SER A 143 -0.33 -14.14 -13.86
CA SER A 143 -1.06 -14.77 -14.98
C SER A 143 -2.56 -14.96 -14.67
N LEU A 144 -2.93 -15.06 -13.39
CA LEU A 144 -4.34 -15.19 -12.97
C LEU A 144 -5.20 -13.98 -13.38
N GLU A 145 -4.59 -12.82 -13.64
CA GLU A 145 -5.29 -11.62 -14.10
C GLU A 145 -5.86 -11.75 -15.52
N ASN A 146 -5.44 -12.76 -16.27
CA ASN A 146 -5.80 -12.97 -17.68
C ASN A 146 -6.70 -14.21 -17.90
N GLU A 147 -7.18 -14.84 -16.82
CA GLU A 147 -8.06 -16.02 -16.88
C GLU A 147 -9.55 -15.66 -16.91
#